data_29343b02ad881d4ad4704817fa683aed
#
_entry.id   29343b02ad881d4ad4704817fa683aed
#
_cell.length_a   1.000
_cell.length_b   1.000
_cell.length_c   1.000
_cell.angle_alpha   90.00
_cell.angle_beta   90.00
_cell.angle_gamma   90.00
#
_symmetry.space_group_name_H-M   'P 1'
#
loop_
_entity.id
_entity.type
_entity.pdbx_description
1 polymer ?
#
loop_
_entity_poly.entity_id
_entity_poly.type
_entity_poly.pdbx_seq_one_letter_code
_entity_poly.pdbx_strand_id
1 'polypeptide(L)'
;MPYAESYTRITAVGMPLLILTNGISNLARADGSPKYSMTCMLVGAVINTILDPIFIFVLHQGVAGAALATVIGQVFSCLMALNYLRRFSHVELRRSHFRLRLPVCLKIASLGMSNSLNQLAITFVQIVLNNSLTYYGAHSVYGSE
;
A
#
# COMPACT_ATOMS: atom_id res chain seq x y z
N MET A 1 -3.99 -20.61 -14.65
CA MET A 1 -3.39 -19.26 -14.67
C MET A 1 -2.29 -19.16 -13.60
N PRO A 2 -1.15 -19.83 -13.76
CA PRO A 2 -0.12 -19.94 -12.70
C PRO A 2 0.58 -18.62 -12.37
N TYR A 3 0.67 -17.69 -13.32
CA TYR A 3 1.36 -16.40 -13.13
C TYR A 3 0.62 -15.44 -12.20
N ALA A 4 -0.71 -15.41 -12.24
CA ALA A 4 -1.51 -14.57 -11.35
C ALA A 4 -1.45 -15.06 -9.89
N GLU A 5 -1.40 -16.36 -9.70
CA GLU A 5 -1.30 -16.97 -8.38
C GLU A 5 0.07 -16.68 -7.74
N SER A 6 1.15 -16.81 -8.49
CA SER A 6 2.51 -16.48 -8.03
C SER A 6 2.63 -15.01 -7.68
N TYR A 7 2.09 -14.11 -8.51
CA TYR A 7 2.05 -12.67 -8.24
C TYR A 7 1.31 -12.37 -6.93
N THR A 8 0.10 -12.89 -6.79
CA THR A 8 -0.74 -12.67 -5.60
C THR A 8 -0.08 -13.19 -4.33
N ARG A 9 0.56 -14.35 -4.40
CA ARG A 9 1.25 -14.94 -3.26
C ARG A 9 2.45 -14.11 -2.80
N ILE A 10 3.26 -13.62 -3.74
CA ILE A 10 4.42 -12.77 -3.44
C ILE A 10 3.95 -11.42 -2.88
N THR A 11 2.95 -10.80 -3.50
CA THR A 11 2.41 -9.51 -3.05
C THR A 11 1.73 -9.62 -1.69
N ALA A 12 1.08 -10.76 -1.38
CA ALA A 12 0.46 -10.99 -0.08
C ALA A 12 1.49 -10.94 1.08
N VAL A 13 2.72 -11.38 0.84
CA VAL A 13 3.81 -11.26 1.83
C VAL A 13 4.19 -9.77 2.05
N GLY A 14 4.06 -8.94 1.04
CA GLY A 14 4.30 -7.49 1.13
C GLY A 14 3.19 -6.71 1.85
N MET A 15 1.96 -7.24 1.90
CA MET A 15 0.80 -6.56 2.52
C MET A 15 1.04 -6.08 3.96
N PRO A 16 1.57 -6.88 4.89
CA PRO A 16 1.86 -6.42 6.25
C PRO A 16 2.84 -5.25 6.29
N LEU A 17 3.86 -5.27 5.42
CA LEU A 17 4.85 -4.21 5.31
C LEU A 17 4.21 -2.91 4.79
N LEU A 18 3.32 -3.03 3.81
CA LEU A 18 2.58 -1.91 3.26
C LEU A 18 1.68 -1.25 4.32
N ILE A 19 0.94 -2.05 5.08
CA ILE A 19 0.07 -1.56 6.16
C ILE A 19 0.89 -0.85 7.23
N LEU A 20 2.01 -1.43 7.64
CA LEU A 20 2.91 -0.86 8.63
C LEU A 20 3.51 0.47 8.14
N THR A 21 4.00 0.52 6.91
CA THR A 21 4.55 1.73 6.30
C THR A 21 3.51 2.84 6.22
N ASN A 22 2.28 2.53 5.79
CA ASN A 22 1.19 3.51 5.74
C ASN A 22 0.81 4.01 7.14
N GLY A 23 0.75 3.13 8.13
CA GLY A 23 0.49 3.50 9.53
C GLY A 23 1.52 4.48 10.07
N ILE A 24 2.81 4.18 9.90
CA ILE A 24 3.92 5.05 10.35
C ILE A 24 3.94 6.35 9.55
N SER A 25 3.67 6.32 8.25
CA SER A 25 3.59 7.52 7.40
C SER A 25 2.47 8.47 7.84
N ASN A 26 1.31 7.94 8.21
CA ASN A 26 0.22 8.75 8.75
C ASN A 26 0.59 9.33 10.12
N LEU A 27 1.30 8.57 10.96
CA LEU A 27 1.79 9.04 12.24
C LEU A 27 2.82 10.18 12.05
N ALA A 28 3.74 10.04 11.09
CA ALA A 28 4.73 11.08 10.76
C ALA A 28 4.06 12.37 10.26
N ARG A 29 2.95 12.26 9.51
CA ARG A 29 2.17 13.44 9.08
C ARG A 29 1.49 14.10 10.28
N ALA A 30 0.95 13.33 11.20
CA ALA A 30 0.33 13.85 12.44
C ALA A 30 1.35 14.51 13.36
N ASP A 31 2.59 14.05 13.34
CA ASP A 31 3.74 14.63 14.09
C ASP A 31 4.30 15.92 13.46
N GLY A 32 3.69 16.44 12.40
CA GLY A 32 4.13 17.66 11.73
C GLY A 32 5.31 17.47 10.78
N SER A 33 5.67 16.22 10.44
CA SER A 33 6.75 15.91 9.51
C SER A 33 6.26 15.28 8.20
N PRO A 34 5.34 15.93 7.45
CA PRO A 34 4.80 15.38 6.20
C PRO A 34 5.88 15.16 5.14
N LYS A 35 6.92 15.97 5.12
CA LYS A 35 8.06 15.84 4.19
C LYS A 35 8.74 14.48 4.34
N TYR A 36 8.94 14.01 5.56
CA TYR A 36 9.56 12.71 5.79
C TYR A 36 8.68 11.56 5.32
N SER A 37 7.37 11.63 5.58
CA SER A 37 6.40 10.65 5.09
C SER A 37 6.43 10.56 3.55
N MET A 38 6.45 11.69 2.86
CA MET A 38 6.56 11.74 1.39
C MET A 38 7.89 11.14 0.91
N THR A 39 9.00 11.45 1.58
CA THR A 39 10.32 10.90 1.22
C THR A 39 10.34 9.37 1.35
N CYS A 40 9.76 8.80 2.40
CA CYS A 40 9.66 7.33 2.56
C CYS A 40 8.90 6.69 1.41
N MET A 41 7.78 7.30 0.98
CA MET A 41 6.99 6.80 -0.13
C MET A 41 7.73 6.94 -1.47
N LEU A 42 8.39 8.09 -1.70
CA LEU A 42 9.16 8.34 -2.92
C LEU A 42 10.34 7.38 -3.05
N VAL A 43 11.09 7.13 -2.00
CA VAL A 43 12.23 6.19 -2.03
C VAL A 43 11.75 4.79 -2.40
N GLY A 44 10.65 4.31 -1.82
CA GLY A 44 10.08 3.01 -2.19
C GLY A 44 9.64 2.95 -3.64
N ALA A 45 9.00 4.01 -4.15
CA ALA A 45 8.57 4.09 -5.54
C ALA A 45 9.76 4.14 -6.52
N VAL A 46 10.79 4.91 -6.21
CA VAL A 46 12.01 5.01 -7.03
C VAL A 46 12.73 3.66 -7.09
N ILE A 47 12.91 3.00 -5.94
CA ILE A 47 13.52 1.66 -5.89
C ILE A 47 12.70 0.66 -6.70
N ASN A 48 11.39 0.64 -6.54
CA ASN A 48 10.50 -0.21 -7.33
C ASN A 48 10.69 0.05 -8.83
N THR A 49 10.61 1.32 -9.26
CA THR A 49 10.77 1.71 -10.68
C THR A 49 12.12 1.32 -11.27
N ILE A 50 13.20 1.35 -10.48
CA ILE A 50 14.54 0.93 -10.94
C ILE A 50 14.65 -0.59 -10.99
N LEU A 51 14.07 -1.29 -10.02
CA LEU A 51 14.14 -2.75 -9.95
C LEU A 51 13.21 -3.44 -10.94
N ASP A 52 12.07 -2.84 -11.29
CA ASP A 52 11.12 -3.42 -12.25
C ASP A 52 11.79 -3.82 -13.57
N PRO A 53 12.49 -2.93 -14.32
CA PRO A 53 13.14 -3.32 -15.56
C PRO A 53 14.26 -4.35 -15.35
N ILE A 54 14.97 -4.30 -14.23
CA ILE A 54 16.03 -5.27 -13.92
C ILE A 54 15.45 -6.68 -13.75
N PHE A 55 14.39 -6.82 -12.96
CA PHE A 55 13.77 -8.13 -12.74
C PHE A 55 12.99 -8.65 -13.94
N ILE A 56 12.38 -7.76 -14.73
CA ILE A 56 11.59 -8.15 -15.89
C ILE A 56 12.52 -8.51 -17.08
N PHE A 57 13.49 -7.65 -17.40
CA PHE A 57 14.30 -7.79 -18.62
C PHE A 57 15.61 -8.53 -18.40
N VAL A 58 16.32 -8.28 -17.29
CA VAL A 58 17.65 -8.90 -17.05
C VAL A 58 17.51 -10.30 -16.45
N LEU A 59 16.61 -10.46 -15.47
CA LEU A 59 16.38 -11.77 -14.83
C LEU A 59 15.31 -12.61 -15.52
N HIS A 60 14.63 -12.08 -16.55
CA HIS A 60 13.57 -12.77 -17.31
C HIS A 60 12.45 -13.38 -16.44
N GLN A 61 12.20 -12.83 -15.26
CA GLN A 61 11.19 -13.34 -14.33
C GLN A 61 9.77 -12.88 -14.66
N GLY A 62 9.58 -11.98 -15.64
CA GLY A 62 8.28 -11.51 -16.08
C GLY A 62 7.45 -10.92 -14.93
N VAL A 63 6.20 -11.38 -14.79
CA VAL A 63 5.25 -10.89 -13.79
C VAL A 63 5.69 -11.15 -12.34
N ALA A 64 6.39 -12.27 -12.09
CA ALA A 64 6.91 -12.58 -10.76
C ALA A 64 8.04 -11.62 -10.36
N GLY A 65 8.85 -11.18 -11.33
CA GLY A 65 9.90 -10.18 -11.12
C GLY A 65 9.33 -8.82 -10.69
N ALA A 66 8.25 -8.36 -11.33
CA ALA A 66 7.56 -7.13 -10.93
C ALA A 66 7.01 -7.21 -9.49
N ALA A 67 6.44 -8.37 -9.10
CA ALA A 67 6.00 -8.59 -7.73
C ALA A 67 7.16 -8.50 -6.72
N LEU A 68 8.31 -9.08 -7.03
CA LEU A 68 9.50 -9.02 -6.18
C LEU A 68 10.04 -7.60 -6.06
N ALA A 69 10.12 -6.85 -7.15
CA ALA A 69 10.54 -5.45 -7.14
C ALA A 69 9.63 -4.59 -6.25
N THR A 70 8.32 -4.83 -6.32
CA THR A 70 7.33 -4.16 -5.47
C THR A 70 7.56 -4.47 -3.99
N VAL A 71 7.77 -5.73 -3.62
CA VAL A 71 8.01 -6.14 -2.23
C VAL A 71 9.33 -5.54 -1.71
N ILE A 72 10.38 -5.52 -2.53
CA ILE A 72 11.67 -4.92 -2.15
C ILE A 72 11.48 -3.40 -1.90
N GLY A 73 10.78 -2.68 -2.80
CA GLY A 73 10.45 -1.27 -2.60
C GLY A 73 9.70 -1.02 -1.29
N GLN A 74 8.74 -1.89 -0.95
CA GLN A 74 7.99 -1.84 0.31
C GLN A 74 8.89 -2.09 1.53
N VAL A 75 9.85 -3.02 1.45
CA VAL A 75 10.83 -3.28 2.53
C VAL A 75 11.67 -2.02 2.80
N PHE A 76 12.19 -1.37 1.76
CA PHE A 76 12.97 -0.15 1.92
C PHE A 76 12.14 1.00 2.51
N SER A 77 10.91 1.20 2.03
CA SER A 77 9.98 2.18 2.60
C SER A 77 9.69 1.88 4.08
N CYS A 78 9.49 0.62 4.41
CA CYS A 78 9.22 0.18 5.78
C CYS A 78 10.44 0.43 6.70
N LEU A 79 11.64 0.12 6.24
CA LEU A 79 12.88 0.38 7.00
C LEU A 79 13.07 1.87 7.26
N MET A 80 12.84 2.73 6.26
CA MET A 80 12.89 4.18 6.45
C MET A 80 11.81 4.66 7.43
N ALA A 81 10.60 4.16 7.32
CA ALA A 81 9.51 4.49 8.23
C ALA A 81 9.83 4.06 9.67
N LEU A 82 10.37 2.85 9.87
CA LEU A 82 10.83 2.38 11.18
C LEU A 82 11.99 3.20 11.75
N ASN A 83 12.90 3.67 10.89
CA ASN A 83 13.98 4.56 11.31
C ASN A 83 13.44 5.90 11.82
N TYR A 84 12.34 6.40 11.22
CA TYR A 84 11.65 7.58 11.74
C TYR A 84 11.09 7.34 13.15
N LEU A 85 10.54 6.16 13.41
CA LEU A 85 10.00 5.81 14.73
C LEU A 85 11.07 5.89 15.84
N ARG A 86 12.34 5.58 15.51
CA ARG A 86 13.47 5.73 16.44
C ARG A 86 13.86 7.18 16.69
N ARG A 87 13.57 8.06 15.73
CA ARG A 87 13.86 9.50 15.80
C ARG A 87 12.67 10.32 16.31
N PHE A 88 11.59 9.66 16.70
CA PHE A 88 10.37 10.29 17.18
C PHE A 88 10.67 11.10 18.44
N SER A 89 10.68 12.44 18.32
CA SER A 89 11.14 13.34 19.36
C SER A 89 10.09 13.67 20.42
N HIS A 90 8.80 13.44 20.10
CA HIS A 90 7.69 13.91 20.94
C HIS A 90 7.00 12.84 21.78
N VAL A 91 7.28 11.57 21.56
CA VAL A 91 6.69 10.49 22.36
C VAL A 91 7.76 9.48 22.77
N GLU A 92 8.09 9.44 24.03
CA GLU A 92 8.87 8.35 24.61
C GLU A 92 8.05 7.05 24.53
N LEU A 93 8.46 6.15 23.63
CA LEU A 93 7.87 4.80 23.53
C LEU A 93 8.25 3.98 24.75
N ARG A 94 7.58 4.21 25.88
CA ARG A 94 7.70 3.36 27.07
C ARG A 94 6.86 2.09 26.89
N ARG A 95 7.39 0.95 27.29
CA ARG A 95 6.67 -0.33 27.28
C ARG A 95 5.31 -0.29 28.01
N SER A 96 5.14 0.66 28.94
CA SER A 96 3.85 0.88 29.66
C SER A 96 2.74 1.43 28.74
N HIS A 97 3.07 2.06 27.61
CA HIS A 97 2.10 2.60 26.66
C HIS A 97 1.52 1.55 25.70
N PHE A 98 2.10 0.35 25.65
CA PHE A 98 1.58 -0.78 24.87
C PHE A 98 0.36 -1.48 25.50
N ARG A 99 -0.15 -0.96 26.63
CA ARG A 99 -1.43 -1.47 27.17
C ARG A 99 -2.58 -1.00 26.29
N LEU A 100 -3.15 -1.95 25.55
CA LEU A 100 -4.37 -1.76 24.79
C LEU A 100 -5.51 -1.32 25.75
N ARG A 101 -5.91 -0.06 25.62
CA ARG A 101 -7.09 0.48 26.35
C ARG A 101 -8.29 0.40 25.41
N LEU A 102 -9.28 -0.41 25.77
CA LEU A 102 -10.49 -0.63 24.98
C LEU A 102 -11.15 0.69 24.49
N PRO A 103 -11.32 1.74 25.32
CA PRO A 103 -11.93 2.99 24.87
C PRO A 103 -11.11 3.71 23.80
N VAL A 104 -9.78 3.60 23.83
CA VAL A 104 -8.89 4.19 22.80
C VAL A 104 -9.01 3.41 21.50
N CYS A 105 -9.06 2.08 21.58
CA CYS A 105 -9.25 1.21 20.40
C CYS A 105 -10.59 1.48 19.72
N LEU A 106 -11.68 1.64 20.51
CA LEU A 106 -13.01 1.97 19.97
C LEU A 106 -13.02 3.35 19.30
N LYS A 107 -12.34 4.34 19.85
CA LYS A 107 -12.24 5.67 19.25
C LYS A 107 -11.45 5.64 17.95
N ILE A 108 -10.35 4.90 17.89
CA ILE A 108 -9.56 4.69 16.66
C ILE A 108 -10.40 3.97 15.60
N ALA A 109 -11.11 2.92 16.00
CA ALA A 109 -11.99 2.17 15.11
C ALA A 109 -13.13 3.04 14.56
N SER A 110 -13.76 3.87 15.39
CA SER A 110 -14.80 4.80 14.97
C SER A 110 -14.29 5.84 13.94
N LEU A 111 -13.11 6.40 14.17
CA LEU A 111 -12.48 7.34 13.23
C LEU A 111 -12.07 6.65 11.91
N GLY A 112 -11.57 5.43 12.01
CA GLY A 112 -11.19 4.62 10.83
C GLY A 112 -12.40 4.16 10.03
N MET A 113 -13.54 3.91 10.68
CA MET A 113 -14.76 3.43 10.02
C MET A 113 -15.31 4.45 9.01
N SER A 114 -15.27 5.74 9.32
CA SER A 114 -15.69 6.80 8.39
C SER A 114 -14.89 6.76 7.09
N ASN A 115 -13.57 6.63 7.20
CA ASN A 115 -12.69 6.55 6.04
C ASN A 115 -12.87 5.22 5.26
N SER A 116 -13.09 4.12 5.97
CA SER A 116 -13.37 2.82 5.36
C SER A 116 -14.67 2.81 4.58
N LEU A 117 -15.73 3.42 5.10
CA LEU A 117 -17.03 3.55 4.40
C LEU A 117 -16.88 4.38 3.13
N ASN A 118 -16.13 5.48 3.18
CA ASN A 118 -15.83 6.28 1.98
C ASN A 118 -15.07 5.46 0.92
N GLN A 119 -14.08 4.68 1.34
CA GLN A 119 -13.32 3.82 0.42
C GLN A 119 -14.17 2.71 -0.18
N LEU A 120 -15.08 2.11 0.61
CA LEU A 120 -16.04 1.13 0.09
C LEU A 120 -16.98 1.76 -0.95
N ALA A 121 -17.48 2.97 -0.74
CA ALA A 121 -18.31 3.67 -1.70
C ALA A 121 -17.56 3.92 -3.02
N ILE A 122 -16.31 4.38 -2.96
CA ILE A 122 -15.45 4.57 -4.14
C ILE A 122 -15.23 3.24 -4.88
N THR A 123 -14.92 2.17 -4.16
CA THR A 123 -14.71 0.84 -4.74
C THR A 123 -15.98 0.33 -5.43
N PHE A 124 -17.14 0.53 -4.82
CA PHE A 124 -18.43 0.15 -5.41
C PHE A 124 -18.70 0.89 -6.72
N VAL A 125 -18.47 2.21 -6.73
CA VAL A 125 -18.58 3.03 -7.95
C VAL A 125 -17.63 2.53 -9.05
N GLN A 126 -16.38 2.20 -8.71
CA GLN A 126 -15.41 1.66 -9.66
C GLN A 126 -15.86 0.31 -10.25
N ILE A 127 -16.41 -0.59 -9.43
CA ILE A 127 -16.92 -1.88 -9.91
C ILE A 127 -18.09 -1.66 -10.90
N VAL A 128 -19.03 -0.79 -10.56
CA VAL A 128 -20.16 -0.46 -11.44
C VAL A 128 -19.67 0.17 -12.74
N LEU A 129 -18.73 1.12 -12.67
CA LEU A 129 -18.15 1.76 -13.85
C LEU A 129 -17.42 0.76 -14.75
N ASN A 130 -16.57 -0.09 -14.17
CA ASN A 130 -15.86 -1.11 -14.94
C ASN A 130 -16.81 -2.10 -15.62
N ASN A 131 -17.85 -2.55 -14.92
CA ASN A 131 -18.88 -3.42 -15.51
C ASN A 131 -19.63 -2.70 -16.63
N SER A 132 -20.01 -1.44 -16.45
CA SER A 132 -20.68 -0.66 -17.50
C SER A 132 -19.78 -0.46 -18.71
N LEU A 133 -18.52 -0.08 -18.51
CA LEU A 133 -17.55 0.09 -19.59
C LEU A 133 -17.30 -1.21 -20.36
N THR A 134 -17.23 -2.34 -19.66
CA THR A 134 -17.04 -3.65 -20.31
C THR A 134 -18.28 -4.00 -21.14
N TYR A 135 -19.48 -3.72 -20.64
CA TYR A 135 -20.73 -3.97 -21.35
C TYR A 135 -20.86 -3.10 -22.60
N TYR A 136 -20.63 -1.79 -22.50
CA TYR A 136 -20.72 -0.87 -23.63
C TYR A 136 -19.53 -0.97 -24.58
N GLY A 137 -18.31 -1.20 -24.07
CA GLY A 137 -17.11 -1.38 -24.88
C GLY A 137 -17.15 -2.65 -25.72
N ALA A 138 -17.63 -3.75 -25.17
CA ALA A 138 -17.86 -4.99 -25.93
C ALA A 138 -18.94 -4.81 -27.02
N HIS A 139 -20.01 -4.06 -26.73
CA HIS A 139 -21.10 -3.84 -27.68
C HIS A 139 -20.71 -2.90 -28.83
N SER A 140 -19.80 -1.94 -28.60
CA SER A 140 -19.33 -1.05 -29.66
C SER A 140 -18.39 -1.72 -30.65
N VAL A 141 -17.69 -2.78 -30.26
CA VAL A 141 -16.79 -3.57 -31.11
C VAL A 141 -17.60 -4.58 -31.97
N TYR A 142 -18.68 -5.14 -31.45
CA TYR A 142 -19.53 -6.10 -32.18
C TYR A 142 -20.67 -5.46 -32.99
N GLY A 143 -20.94 -4.17 -32.83
CA GLY A 143 -22.00 -3.46 -33.53
C GLY A 143 -21.58 -2.71 -34.81
N SER A 144 -20.34 -2.88 -35.25
CA SER A 144 -19.78 -2.22 -36.45
C SER A 144 -19.53 -3.19 -37.62
N GLU A 145 -20.16 -4.39 -37.62
CA GLU A 145 -20.22 -5.28 -38.80
C GLU A 145 -21.59 -5.27 -39.46
#